data_0a9bb8c965ffdd427ed1e8e272856da4
#
_entry.id   0a9bb8c965ffdd427ed1e8e272856da4
#
_cell.length_a   1.000
_cell.length_b   1.000
_cell.length_c   1.000
_cell.angle_alpha   90.00
_cell.angle_beta   90.00
_cell.angle_gamma   90.00
#
_symmetry.space_group_name_H-M   'P 1'
#
loop_
_entity.id
_entity.type
_entity.pdbx_description
1 polymer ?
#
loop_
_entity_poly.entity_id
_entity_poly.type
_entity_poly.pdbx_seq_one_letter_code
_entity_poly.pdbx_strand_id
1 'polypeptide(L)'
;EVTESYTEISELSSSGFNILFRAKRNGQWWILKALAPNVRFDSTYLQLQQKEYDILARLDHPGIVKVEGLEEVEGYGRCIVMEWVDGVTLDEWLTQKHSCAERSQIVRQLLLVMEYVHDQQIVHRDLKPANIMVARNGGTIKLIDFGLSDADSYAILKSPAGTDGYVSPEQQKDSMPDVRNDIYSLGVILKEMHLGLSYHWVIKRCLCPMEQRYPNVHSLRMHIWSFQHRLVTMVWITFFLVLVASGVAIYNKVTKPAELYDVVAHFTVGNLEYKSWGGGLVTVCAANGKDSVIEIPLSVNYQGMSYRVDEIEDSAFAALPQLRRIMFPDNPDLHVMKHIFDDSPQLESISFRCKTPPVLGNDIWKVKMPDVFNLACFEHVVLYVPKGSAAAYRRSVWGCFRNIEEYK
;
A
#
# COMPACT_ATOMS: atom_id res chain seq x y z
N GLU A 1 17.62 32.83 -50.42
CA GLU A 1 16.90 32.94 -49.12
C GLU A 1 17.75 33.84 -48.24
N VAL A 2 17.19 34.95 -47.78
CA VAL A 2 17.87 35.84 -46.83
C VAL A 2 17.95 35.07 -45.52
N THR A 3 19.12 34.60 -45.19
CA THR A 3 19.38 34.01 -43.85
C THR A 3 19.21 35.14 -42.85
N GLU A 4 18.12 35.10 -42.09
CA GLU A 4 17.85 36.09 -41.04
C GLU A 4 19.02 36.11 -40.07
N SER A 5 19.62 37.25 -39.88
CA SER A 5 20.85 37.42 -39.10
C SER A 5 20.58 37.25 -37.62
N TYR A 6 21.48 36.57 -36.92
CA TYR A 6 21.47 36.51 -35.45
C TYR A 6 21.81 37.87 -34.86
N THR A 7 21.11 38.23 -33.81
CA THR A 7 21.30 39.47 -33.06
C THR A 7 21.60 39.13 -31.57
N GLU A 8 22.02 40.11 -30.80
CA GLU A 8 22.29 39.98 -29.37
C GLU A 8 23.21 38.77 -29.03
N ILE A 9 24.23 38.55 -29.86
CA ILE A 9 25.15 37.43 -29.67
C ILE A 9 26.06 37.75 -28.49
N SER A 10 26.10 36.82 -27.51
CA SER A 10 26.94 36.91 -26.34
C SER A 10 27.57 35.56 -26.02
N GLU A 11 28.85 35.55 -25.71
CA GLU A 11 29.55 34.33 -25.27
C GLU A 11 29.06 33.87 -23.91
N LEU A 12 28.78 32.59 -23.80
CA LEU A 12 28.36 31.95 -22.55
C LEU A 12 29.53 31.18 -21.88
N SER A 13 30.24 30.40 -22.70
CA SER A 13 31.35 29.60 -22.21
C SER A 13 32.28 29.22 -23.32
N SER A 14 33.55 29.00 -22.97
CA SER A 14 34.56 28.49 -23.89
C SER A 14 35.18 27.25 -23.22
N SER A 15 35.10 26.10 -23.86
CA SER A 15 35.61 24.83 -23.33
C SER A 15 36.25 24.00 -24.43
N GLY A 16 37.54 23.74 -24.28
CA GLY A 16 38.28 22.93 -25.24
C GLY A 16 38.33 23.56 -26.63
N PHE A 17 37.64 22.95 -27.60
CA PHE A 17 37.62 23.37 -29.01
C PHE A 17 36.34 24.09 -29.38
N ASN A 18 35.39 24.22 -28.47
CA ASN A 18 34.09 24.80 -28.71
C ASN A 18 33.89 26.06 -27.88
N ILE A 19 33.20 27.00 -28.48
CA ILE A 19 32.67 28.22 -27.84
C ILE A 19 31.16 28.20 -27.98
N LEU A 20 30.47 28.38 -26.87
CA LEU A 20 28.98 28.52 -26.88
C LEU A 20 28.60 29.97 -26.81
N PHE A 21 27.72 30.39 -27.73
CA PHE A 21 27.13 31.70 -27.74
C PHE A 21 25.61 31.59 -27.58
N ARG A 22 25.03 32.52 -26.84
CA ARG A 22 23.61 32.78 -26.86
C ARG A 22 23.34 33.84 -27.93
N ALA A 23 22.39 33.61 -28.80
CA ALA A 23 22.02 34.52 -29.87
C ALA A 23 20.51 34.60 -30.01
N LYS A 24 20.00 35.66 -30.60
CA LYS A 24 18.58 35.88 -30.84
C LYS A 24 18.29 35.87 -32.33
N ARG A 25 17.27 35.09 -32.76
CA ARG A 25 16.75 35.05 -34.10
C ARG A 25 15.22 34.99 -34.03
N ASN A 26 14.53 35.86 -34.74
CA ASN A 26 13.05 35.93 -34.76
C ASN A 26 12.41 36.06 -33.36
N GLY A 27 13.05 36.81 -32.46
CA GLY A 27 12.58 37.03 -31.13
C GLY A 27 12.81 35.82 -30.15
N GLN A 28 13.34 34.73 -30.67
CA GLN A 28 13.68 33.54 -29.88
C GLN A 28 15.17 33.47 -29.60
N TRP A 29 15.52 32.90 -28.44
CA TRP A 29 16.90 32.63 -28.06
C TRP A 29 17.35 31.25 -28.56
N TRP A 30 18.62 31.24 -29.04
CA TRP A 30 19.29 30.04 -29.54
C TRP A 30 20.67 29.91 -28.95
N ILE A 31 21.22 28.71 -28.96
CA ILE A 31 22.62 28.42 -28.71
C ILE A 31 23.32 28.20 -30.03
N LEU A 32 24.43 28.91 -30.23
CA LEU A 32 25.34 28.68 -31.33
C LEU A 32 26.59 27.99 -30.74
N LYS A 33 26.81 26.71 -31.09
CA LYS A 33 28.04 25.97 -30.73
C LYS A 33 29.02 26.07 -31.90
N ALA A 34 29.98 26.96 -31.77
CA ALA A 34 31.02 27.24 -32.76
C ALA A 34 32.34 26.61 -32.40
N LEU A 35 33.17 26.30 -33.39
CA LEU A 35 34.57 25.94 -33.15
C LEU A 35 35.40 27.17 -32.74
N ALA A 36 36.34 26.99 -31.85
CA ALA A 36 37.27 28.04 -31.46
C ALA A 36 38.09 28.54 -32.65
N PRO A 37 38.49 29.83 -32.69
CA PRO A 37 39.16 30.44 -33.83
C PRO A 37 40.42 29.72 -34.32
N ASN A 38 41.14 29.09 -33.40
CA ASN A 38 42.37 28.34 -33.68
C ASN A 38 42.15 26.99 -34.40
N VAL A 39 40.94 26.44 -34.37
CA VAL A 39 40.62 25.12 -34.96
C VAL A 39 39.46 25.20 -35.97
N ARG A 40 38.81 26.36 -36.16
CA ARG A 40 37.56 26.48 -36.97
C ARG A 40 37.77 26.15 -38.46
N PHE A 41 38.98 26.15 -38.96
CA PHE A 41 39.33 25.78 -40.34
C PHE A 41 40.04 24.45 -40.46
N ASP A 42 40.25 23.77 -39.35
CA ASP A 42 40.85 22.44 -39.36
C ASP A 42 39.83 21.40 -39.77
N SER A 43 40.14 20.63 -40.79
CA SER A 43 39.25 19.64 -41.40
C SER A 43 38.84 18.54 -40.38
N THR A 44 39.73 18.21 -39.42
CA THR A 44 39.44 17.21 -38.39
C THR A 44 38.34 17.68 -37.47
N TYR A 45 38.44 18.91 -36.94
CA TYR A 45 37.43 19.47 -36.04
C TYR A 45 36.11 19.77 -36.74
N LEU A 46 36.15 20.19 -38.03
CA LEU A 46 34.95 20.35 -38.85
C LEU A 46 34.22 19.02 -39.07
N GLN A 47 34.96 17.89 -39.25
CA GLN A 47 34.34 16.57 -39.35
C GLN A 47 33.74 16.12 -38.00
N LEU A 48 34.41 16.41 -36.91
CA LEU A 48 33.91 16.08 -35.56
C LEU A 48 32.62 16.86 -35.27
N GLN A 49 32.59 18.13 -35.60
CA GLN A 49 31.36 18.97 -35.48
C GLN A 49 30.21 18.44 -36.35
N GLN A 50 30.52 17.99 -37.58
CA GLN A 50 29.53 17.38 -38.46
C GLN A 50 28.98 16.10 -37.85
N LYS A 51 29.81 15.20 -37.31
CA LYS A 51 29.39 13.97 -36.66
C LYS A 51 28.53 14.22 -35.42
N GLU A 52 28.89 15.20 -34.60
CA GLU A 52 28.06 15.61 -33.43
C GLU A 52 26.69 16.10 -33.89
N TYR A 53 26.64 16.97 -34.93
CA TYR A 53 25.39 17.41 -35.49
C TYR A 53 24.55 16.25 -36.03
N ASP A 54 25.15 15.33 -36.79
CA ASP A 54 24.47 14.18 -37.37
C ASP A 54 23.88 13.22 -36.28
N ILE A 55 24.56 13.11 -35.14
CA ILE A 55 24.05 12.37 -33.98
C ILE A 55 22.84 13.10 -33.39
N LEU A 56 22.98 14.38 -33.07
CA LEU A 56 21.94 15.19 -32.44
C LEU A 56 20.70 15.31 -33.34
N ALA A 57 20.89 15.46 -34.65
CA ALA A 57 19.78 15.60 -35.61
C ALA A 57 18.92 14.34 -35.77
N ARG A 58 19.42 13.15 -35.36
CA ARG A 58 18.66 11.89 -35.36
C ARG A 58 17.90 11.67 -34.06
N LEU A 59 18.25 12.39 -32.99
CA LEU A 59 17.67 12.19 -31.69
C LEU A 59 16.43 13.08 -31.52
N ASP A 60 15.27 12.45 -31.32
CA ASP A 60 14.01 13.15 -31.03
C ASP A 60 13.46 12.68 -29.69
N HIS A 61 13.82 13.39 -28.64
CA HIS A 61 13.39 13.07 -27.28
C HIS A 61 13.28 14.36 -26.45
N PRO A 62 12.22 14.56 -25.65
CA PRO A 62 12.03 15.77 -24.86
C PRO A 62 13.16 16.08 -23.87
N GLY A 63 13.90 15.08 -23.44
CA GLY A 63 15.07 15.17 -22.54
C GLY A 63 16.41 15.37 -23.26
N ILE A 64 16.42 15.64 -24.57
CA ILE A 64 17.61 15.95 -25.37
C ILE A 64 17.42 17.35 -25.97
N VAL A 65 18.50 18.12 -26.06
CA VAL A 65 18.47 19.42 -26.70
C VAL A 65 18.09 19.29 -28.19
N LYS A 66 17.13 20.08 -28.63
CA LYS A 66 16.74 20.10 -30.05
C LYS A 66 17.73 20.88 -30.88
N VAL A 67 18.22 20.26 -31.95
CA VAL A 67 19.07 20.90 -32.95
C VAL A 67 18.18 21.46 -34.08
N GLU A 68 18.40 22.71 -34.45
CA GLU A 68 17.73 23.37 -35.57
C GLU A 68 18.46 23.16 -36.87
N GLY A 69 19.80 23.27 -36.83
CA GLY A 69 20.62 23.17 -38.05
C GLY A 69 22.10 23.28 -37.81
N LEU A 70 22.87 23.13 -38.88
CA LEU A 70 24.28 23.42 -38.94
C LEU A 70 24.46 24.57 -39.94
N GLU A 71 24.81 25.75 -39.46
CA GLU A 71 24.73 27.01 -40.23
C GLU A 71 26.08 27.76 -40.22
N GLU A 72 26.41 28.44 -41.31
CA GLU A 72 27.50 29.44 -41.32
C GLU A 72 27.00 30.76 -40.74
N VAL A 73 27.61 31.18 -39.64
CA VAL A 73 27.26 32.42 -38.95
C VAL A 73 28.43 33.42 -39.14
N GLU A 74 28.11 34.60 -39.68
CA GLU A 74 29.09 35.64 -39.97
C GLU A 74 29.92 36.01 -38.72
N GLY A 75 31.23 35.97 -38.84
CA GLY A 75 32.16 36.22 -37.73
C GLY A 75 32.43 35.02 -36.79
N TYR A 76 31.55 34.02 -36.80
CA TYR A 76 31.65 32.86 -35.88
C TYR A 76 31.97 31.54 -36.60
N GLY A 77 31.79 31.50 -37.93
CA GLY A 77 32.04 30.29 -38.75
C GLY A 77 30.86 29.32 -38.62
N ARG A 78 31.14 28.05 -38.89
CA ARG A 78 30.13 27.00 -38.86
C ARG A 78 29.71 26.69 -37.41
N CYS A 79 28.40 26.80 -37.13
CA CYS A 79 27.80 26.64 -35.83
C CYS A 79 26.73 25.54 -35.84
N ILE A 80 26.69 24.70 -34.85
CA ILE A 80 25.50 23.90 -34.54
C ILE A 80 24.51 24.82 -33.80
N VAL A 81 23.34 24.98 -34.36
CA VAL A 81 22.25 25.83 -33.82
C VAL A 81 21.33 24.92 -33.00
N MET A 82 21.14 25.27 -31.75
CA MET A 82 20.35 24.46 -30.79
C MET A 82 19.35 25.35 -30.04
N GLU A 83 18.28 24.73 -29.53
CA GLU A 83 17.34 25.43 -28.67
C GLU A 83 18.01 26.03 -27.44
N TRP A 84 17.56 27.18 -27.00
CA TRP A 84 17.91 27.75 -25.71
C TRP A 84 17.11 27.08 -24.61
N VAL A 85 17.80 26.51 -23.63
CA VAL A 85 17.18 25.92 -22.43
C VAL A 85 17.28 26.94 -21.30
N ASP A 86 16.14 27.53 -20.90
CA ASP A 86 16.08 28.37 -19.71
C ASP A 86 16.21 27.53 -18.44
N GLY A 87 17.42 27.41 -17.94
CA GLY A 87 17.75 26.52 -16.84
C GLY A 87 19.15 26.76 -16.32
N VAL A 88 19.58 25.84 -15.48
CA VAL A 88 20.95 25.74 -14.95
C VAL A 88 21.49 24.34 -15.23
N THR A 89 22.79 24.16 -15.22
CA THR A 89 23.39 22.85 -15.32
C THR A 89 23.14 22.03 -14.05
N LEU A 90 23.18 20.71 -14.15
CA LEU A 90 22.90 19.84 -12.99
C LEU A 90 23.92 20.02 -11.87
N ASP A 91 25.18 20.32 -12.17
CA ASP A 91 26.18 20.66 -11.16
C ASP A 91 25.84 21.95 -10.40
N GLU A 92 25.43 23.02 -11.09
CA GLU A 92 24.90 24.21 -10.44
C GLU A 92 23.65 23.92 -9.62
N TRP A 93 22.72 23.14 -10.17
CA TRP A 93 21.48 22.74 -9.49
C TRP A 93 21.79 21.99 -8.20
N LEU A 94 22.79 21.10 -8.20
CA LEU A 94 23.21 20.32 -7.02
C LEU A 94 23.83 21.17 -5.89
N THR A 95 24.25 22.41 -6.19
CA THR A 95 24.74 23.33 -5.13
C THR A 95 23.63 23.84 -4.24
N GLN A 96 22.37 23.73 -4.68
CA GLN A 96 21.19 24.18 -3.95
C GLN A 96 20.53 23.04 -3.17
N LYS A 97 19.69 23.40 -2.20
CA LYS A 97 18.93 22.39 -1.44
C LYS A 97 17.69 21.96 -2.22
N HIS A 98 17.61 20.68 -2.49
CA HIS A 98 16.47 20.07 -3.17
C HIS A 98 15.90 18.92 -2.34
N SER A 99 14.58 18.71 -2.44
CA SER A 99 13.89 17.59 -1.83
C SER A 99 14.31 16.25 -2.46
N CYS A 100 14.14 15.16 -1.73
CA CYS A 100 14.37 13.82 -2.28
C CYS A 100 13.45 13.52 -3.48
N ALA A 101 12.24 14.09 -3.51
CA ALA A 101 11.29 13.94 -4.62
C ALA A 101 11.81 14.61 -5.90
N GLU A 102 12.30 15.85 -5.83
CA GLU A 102 12.88 16.56 -6.97
C GLU A 102 14.10 15.82 -7.52
N ARG A 103 15.02 15.41 -6.64
CA ARG A 103 16.21 14.61 -7.03
C ARG A 103 15.80 13.29 -7.70
N SER A 104 14.81 12.59 -7.16
CA SER A 104 14.30 11.35 -7.75
C SER A 104 13.62 11.58 -9.10
N GLN A 105 12.97 12.73 -9.29
CA GLN A 105 12.37 13.11 -10.57
C GLN A 105 13.44 13.33 -11.65
N ILE A 106 14.52 14.05 -11.33
CA ILE A 106 15.68 14.24 -12.23
C ILE A 106 16.27 12.90 -12.61
N VAL A 107 16.53 12.02 -11.65
CA VAL A 107 17.09 10.69 -11.91
C VAL A 107 16.20 9.86 -12.82
N ARG A 108 14.87 9.88 -12.58
CA ARG A 108 13.93 9.15 -13.43
C ARG A 108 14.00 9.63 -14.89
N GLN A 109 14.03 10.93 -15.10
CA GLN A 109 14.15 11.51 -16.44
C GLN A 109 15.48 11.14 -17.09
N LEU A 110 16.59 11.25 -16.34
CA LEU A 110 17.92 10.93 -16.84
C LEU A 110 18.01 9.45 -17.29
N LEU A 111 17.47 8.53 -16.51
CA LEU A 111 17.43 7.12 -16.88
C LEU A 111 16.61 6.87 -18.15
N LEU A 112 15.46 7.55 -18.32
CA LEU A 112 14.63 7.41 -19.53
C LEU A 112 15.33 7.97 -20.76
N VAL A 113 15.99 9.12 -20.63
CA VAL A 113 16.78 9.72 -21.74
C VAL A 113 17.94 8.81 -22.13
N MET A 114 18.68 8.30 -21.16
CA MET A 114 19.82 7.42 -21.44
C MET A 114 19.41 6.06 -22.00
N GLU A 115 18.25 5.52 -21.58
CA GLU A 115 17.67 4.34 -22.19
C GLU A 115 17.35 4.57 -23.67
N TYR A 116 16.70 5.71 -24.01
CA TYR A 116 16.43 6.11 -25.39
C TYR A 116 17.72 6.27 -26.21
N VAL A 117 18.75 6.94 -25.68
CA VAL A 117 20.04 7.11 -26.37
C VAL A 117 20.69 5.75 -26.68
N HIS A 118 20.69 4.83 -25.71
CA HIS A 118 21.25 3.49 -25.92
C HIS A 118 20.41 2.65 -26.90
N ASP A 119 19.09 2.81 -26.94
CA ASP A 119 18.21 2.16 -27.92
C ASP A 119 18.51 2.63 -29.35
N GLN A 120 19.00 3.88 -29.51
CA GLN A 120 19.52 4.39 -30.78
C GLN A 120 20.97 3.93 -31.07
N GLN A 121 21.49 2.99 -30.28
CA GLN A 121 22.86 2.44 -30.41
C GLN A 121 23.97 3.50 -30.24
N ILE A 122 23.70 4.56 -29.48
CA ILE A 122 24.64 5.62 -29.15
C ILE A 122 25.13 5.44 -27.73
N VAL A 123 26.44 5.53 -27.52
CA VAL A 123 27.09 5.57 -26.20
C VAL A 123 27.56 7.00 -25.97
N HIS A 124 27.11 7.63 -24.89
CA HIS A 124 27.34 9.07 -24.66
C HIS A 124 28.82 9.41 -24.34
N ARG A 125 29.45 8.60 -23.49
CA ARG A 125 30.89 8.65 -23.11
C ARG A 125 31.38 9.88 -22.32
N ASP A 126 30.64 10.98 -22.32
CA ASP A 126 30.93 12.18 -21.50
C ASP A 126 29.71 12.59 -20.67
N LEU A 127 29.03 11.60 -20.09
CA LEU A 127 27.88 11.88 -19.23
C LEU A 127 28.35 12.41 -17.87
N LYS A 128 28.03 13.69 -17.60
CA LYS A 128 28.39 14.42 -16.38
C LYS A 128 27.36 15.51 -16.09
N PRO A 129 27.28 16.02 -14.85
CA PRO A 129 26.30 17.05 -14.48
C PRO A 129 26.36 18.31 -15.34
N ALA A 130 27.55 18.74 -15.77
CA ALA A 130 27.73 19.90 -16.64
C ALA A 130 27.07 19.75 -18.02
N ASN A 131 26.86 18.52 -18.50
CA ASN A 131 26.21 18.21 -19.78
C ASN A 131 24.70 17.95 -19.66
N ILE A 132 24.12 18.23 -18.49
CA ILE A 132 22.70 18.04 -18.20
C ILE A 132 22.12 19.38 -17.74
N MET A 133 21.21 19.97 -18.51
CA MET A 133 20.45 21.16 -18.09
C MET A 133 19.22 20.75 -17.29
N VAL A 134 18.92 21.49 -16.25
CA VAL A 134 17.67 21.41 -15.49
C VAL A 134 16.89 22.68 -15.74
N ALA A 135 15.78 22.57 -16.49
CA ALA A 135 14.95 23.70 -16.86
C ALA A 135 14.22 24.27 -15.64
N ARG A 136 14.09 25.60 -15.57
CA ARG A 136 13.38 26.30 -14.48
C ARG A 136 11.88 26.01 -14.47
N ASN A 137 11.31 25.69 -15.61
CA ASN A 137 9.88 25.42 -15.80
C ASN A 137 9.47 24.00 -15.43
N GLY A 138 9.66 23.58 -14.17
CA GLY A 138 9.15 22.29 -13.69
C GLY A 138 10.18 21.16 -13.62
N GLY A 139 11.50 21.48 -13.63
CA GLY A 139 12.54 20.49 -13.38
C GLY A 139 12.65 19.41 -14.46
N THR A 140 12.36 19.74 -15.72
CA THR A 140 12.67 18.87 -16.86
C THR A 140 14.16 18.94 -17.16
N ILE A 141 14.76 17.81 -17.53
CA ILE A 141 16.17 17.77 -17.91
C ILE A 141 16.33 17.81 -19.42
N LYS A 142 17.50 18.30 -19.86
CA LYS A 142 17.97 18.19 -21.24
C LYS A 142 19.44 17.84 -21.30
N LEU A 143 19.80 16.75 -22.00
CA LEU A 143 21.19 16.47 -22.40
C LEU A 143 21.59 17.45 -23.50
N ILE A 144 22.77 18.07 -23.40
CA ILE A 144 23.18 19.19 -24.25
C ILE A 144 24.45 18.94 -25.07
N ASP A 145 25.17 17.84 -24.86
CA ASP A 145 26.45 17.60 -25.53
C ASP A 145 26.64 16.13 -25.87
N PHE A 146 26.97 15.83 -27.15
CA PHE A 146 27.24 14.49 -27.68
C PHE A 146 28.60 14.42 -28.41
N GLY A 147 29.49 15.38 -28.17
CA GLY A 147 30.73 15.52 -28.89
C GLY A 147 31.70 14.33 -28.77
N LEU A 148 31.58 13.47 -27.75
CA LEU A 148 32.38 12.29 -27.56
C LEU A 148 31.66 10.97 -27.88
N SER A 149 30.43 11.03 -28.36
CA SER A 149 29.60 9.86 -28.58
C SER A 149 30.07 9.00 -29.78
N ASP A 150 30.81 9.58 -30.72
CA ASP A 150 31.42 8.83 -31.81
C ASP A 150 32.81 8.27 -31.40
N ALA A 151 33.18 7.09 -31.88
CA ALA A 151 34.43 6.43 -31.53
C ALA A 151 35.67 7.23 -32.01
N ASP A 152 35.59 7.75 -33.22
CA ASP A 152 36.69 8.56 -33.78
C ASP A 152 36.82 9.90 -33.06
N SER A 153 35.65 10.53 -32.75
CA SER A 153 35.62 11.77 -31.98
C SER A 153 36.24 11.56 -30.59
N TYR A 154 35.92 10.47 -29.93
CA TYR A 154 36.51 10.12 -28.65
C TYR A 154 38.02 9.93 -28.72
N ALA A 155 38.52 9.26 -29.75
CA ALA A 155 39.98 9.01 -29.92
C ALA A 155 40.76 10.31 -30.15
N ILE A 156 40.16 11.29 -30.84
CA ILE A 156 40.80 12.59 -31.16
C ILE A 156 40.64 13.60 -30.03
N LEU A 157 39.44 13.72 -29.45
CA LEU A 157 39.13 14.76 -28.47
C LEU A 157 39.40 14.34 -27.04
N LYS A 158 39.71 13.07 -26.80
CA LYS A 158 40.05 12.55 -25.50
C LYS A 158 41.22 13.37 -24.91
N SER A 159 40.90 14.21 -23.95
CA SER A 159 41.92 14.89 -23.16
C SER A 159 42.43 13.95 -22.09
N PRO A 160 43.77 13.85 -21.88
CA PRO A 160 44.34 13.15 -20.73
C PRO A 160 43.86 13.75 -19.38
N ALA A 161 43.37 14.99 -19.42
CA ALA A 161 42.75 15.73 -18.33
C ALA A 161 41.22 15.68 -18.35
N GLY A 162 40.64 14.62 -18.88
CA GLY A 162 39.17 14.43 -18.89
C GLY A 162 38.58 14.64 -17.51
N THR A 163 37.35 15.10 -17.43
CA THR A 163 36.62 15.46 -16.22
C THR A 163 36.74 14.32 -15.19
N ASP A 164 37.75 14.44 -14.34
CA ASP A 164 38.17 13.38 -13.39
C ASP A 164 36.99 12.98 -12.52
N GLY A 165 36.60 11.71 -12.60
CA GLY A 165 35.62 11.10 -11.73
C GLY A 165 34.40 10.46 -12.43
N TYR A 166 33.96 10.95 -13.60
CA TYR A 166 32.77 10.40 -14.31
C TYR A 166 33.16 9.36 -15.36
N VAL A 167 34.37 9.40 -15.86
CA VAL A 167 34.90 8.48 -16.87
C VAL A 167 35.21 7.12 -16.23
N SER A 168 34.71 6.05 -16.81
CA SER A 168 34.95 4.70 -16.29
C SER A 168 36.43 4.28 -16.45
N PRO A 169 36.96 3.44 -15.54
CA PRO A 169 38.40 3.02 -15.61
C PRO A 169 38.79 2.33 -16.91
N GLU A 170 37.87 1.58 -17.52
CA GLU A 170 38.10 0.92 -18.82
C GLU A 170 38.07 1.92 -19.97
N GLN A 171 37.22 2.93 -19.94
CA GLN A 171 37.19 3.98 -20.95
C GLN A 171 38.47 4.80 -20.96
N GLN A 172 39.10 5.00 -19.81
CA GLN A 172 40.43 5.64 -19.72
C GLN A 172 41.52 4.85 -20.45
N LYS A 173 41.33 3.53 -20.59
CA LYS A 173 42.32 2.61 -21.22
C LYS A 173 42.05 2.38 -22.71
N ASP A 174 41.28 3.23 -23.38
CA ASP A 174 40.93 3.10 -24.81
C ASP A 174 40.14 1.86 -25.18
N SER A 175 39.23 1.43 -24.34
CA SER A 175 38.32 0.32 -24.67
C SER A 175 37.28 0.71 -25.72
N MET A 176 36.79 -0.29 -26.45
CA MET A 176 35.67 -0.13 -27.39
C MET A 176 34.45 0.49 -26.70
N PRO A 177 33.60 1.24 -27.45
CA PRO A 177 32.38 1.80 -26.92
C PRO A 177 31.50 0.71 -26.30
N ASP A 178 31.06 0.92 -25.04
CA ASP A 178 30.14 0.03 -24.35
C ASP A 178 29.18 0.87 -23.51
N VAL A 179 27.90 0.56 -23.58
CA VAL A 179 26.83 1.27 -22.81
C VAL A 179 27.10 1.24 -21.30
N ARG A 180 27.87 0.27 -20.82
CA ARG A 180 28.26 0.16 -19.41
C ARG A 180 29.24 1.26 -18.96
N ASN A 181 29.87 1.98 -19.90
CA ASN A 181 30.66 3.18 -19.58
C ASN A 181 29.71 4.28 -19.04
N ASP A 182 28.60 4.52 -19.73
CA ASP A 182 27.58 5.50 -19.30
C ASP A 182 26.90 5.06 -17.99
N ILE A 183 26.74 3.75 -17.75
CA ILE A 183 26.24 3.23 -16.48
C ILE A 183 27.16 3.57 -15.31
N TYR A 184 28.48 3.57 -15.54
CA TYR A 184 29.42 4.04 -14.52
C TYR A 184 29.23 5.53 -14.23
N SER A 185 29.15 6.35 -15.27
CA SER A 185 28.90 7.80 -15.16
C SER A 185 27.59 8.08 -14.43
N LEU A 186 26.50 7.34 -14.78
CA LEU A 186 25.22 7.38 -14.06
C LEU A 186 25.41 7.02 -12.57
N GLY A 187 26.23 6.03 -12.26
CA GLY A 187 26.53 5.64 -10.88
C GLY A 187 27.18 6.77 -10.07
N VAL A 188 28.09 7.54 -10.69
CA VAL A 188 28.72 8.71 -10.06
C VAL A 188 27.68 9.81 -9.85
N ILE A 189 26.88 10.13 -10.87
CA ILE A 189 25.79 11.13 -10.77
C ILE A 189 24.80 10.75 -9.68
N LEU A 190 24.35 9.50 -9.64
CA LEU A 190 23.45 9.00 -8.60
C LEU A 190 24.02 9.15 -7.19
N LYS A 191 25.34 8.99 -7.04
CA LYS A 191 26.02 9.19 -5.76
C LYS A 191 25.96 10.66 -5.32
N GLU A 192 26.19 11.60 -6.24
CA GLU A 192 26.09 13.05 -5.99
C GLU A 192 24.68 13.53 -5.71
N MET A 193 23.68 12.84 -6.25
CA MET A 193 22.27 13.13 -5.99
C MET A 193 21.84 12.87 -4.53
N HIS A 194 22.64 12.19 -3.71
CA HIS A 194 22.34 11.93 -2.29
C HIS A 194 20.89 11.42 -2.03
N LEU A 195 20.48 10.39 -2.78
CA LEU A 195 19.13 9.85 -2.77
C LEU A 195 18.78 8.95 -1.56
N GLY A 196 19.69 8.84 -0.59
CA GLY A 196 19.52 8.03 0.61
C GLY A 196 19.92 6.56 0.46
N LEU A 197 19.73 5.79 1.54
CA LEU A 197 20.25 4.43 1.67
C LEU A 197 19.68 3.44 0.65
N SER A 198 18.49 3.69 0.15
CA SER A 198 17.82 2.84 -0.85
C SER A 198 18.60 2.73 -2.17
N TYR A 199 19.40 3.75 -2.52
CA TYR A 199 20.21 3.75 -3.74
C TYR A 199 21.63 3.22 -3.55
N HIS A 200 22.05 2.96 -2.31
CA HIS A 200 23.42 2.52 -2.02
C HIS A 200 23.87 1.29 -2.83
N TRP A 201 23.02 0.26 -2.86
CA TRP A 201 23.33 -0.96 -3.61
C TRP A 201 23.33 -0.75 -5.13
N VAL A 202 22.46 0.10 -5.63
CA VAL A 202 22.37 0.48 -7.04
C VAL A 202 23.67 1.19 -7.45
N ILE A 203 24.06 2.23 -6.71
CA ILE A 203 25.27 3.00 -6.94
C ILE A 203 26.50 2.08 -6.90
N LYS A 204 26.61 1.25 -5.85
CA LYS A 204 27.73 0.30 -5.74
C LYS A 204 27.84 -0.60 -6.96
N ARG A 205 26.72 -1.11 -7.48
CA ARG A 205 26.70 -1.97 -8.66
C ARG A 205 27.06 -1.21 -9.94
N CYS A 206 26.65 0.04 -10.09
CA CYS A 206 27.07 0.86 -11.24
C CYS A 206 28.58 1.10 -11.26
N LEU A 207 29.21 1.20 -10.10
CA LEU A 207 30.65 1.50 -9.94
C LEU A 207 31.54 0.25 -9.84
N CYS A 208 30.99 -0.96 -9.95
CA CYS A 208 31.74 -2.20 -10.00
C CYS A 208 32.58 -2.33 -11.31
N PRO A 209 33.50 -3.30 -11.40
CA PRO A 209 34.09 -3.72 -12.68
C PRO A 209 33.01 -3.98 -13.74
N MET A 210 33.33 -3.73 -15.02
CA MET A 210 32.37 -3.71 -16.13
C MET A 210 31.47 -4.95 -16.20
N GLU A 211 32.03 -6.14 -15.93
CA GLU A 211 31.32 -7.42 -16.01
C GLU A 211 30.21 -7.56 -14.93
N GLN A 212 30.34 -6.83 -13.83
CA GLN A 212 29.43 -6.91 -12.69
C GLN A 212 28.39 -5.78 -12.70
N ARG A 213 28.54 -4.78 -13.61
CA ARG A 213 27.58 -3.68 -13.75
C ARG A 213 26.25 -4.17 -14.31
N TYR A 214 25.28 -3.27 -14.30
CA TYR A 214 24.04 -3.49 -15.07
C TYR A 214 24.40 -3.61 -16.56
N PRO A 215 23.78 -4.57 -17.30
CA PRO A 215 24.06 -4.75 -18.70
C PRO A 215 23.59 -3.57 -19.59
N ASN A 216 22.55 -2.85 -19.14
CA ASN A 216 21.95 -1.72 -19.82
C ASN A 216 21.16 -0.83 -18.83
N VAL A 217 20.78 0.38 -19.28
CA VAL A 217 20.04 1.33 -18.44
C VAL A 217 18.64 0.82 -18.10
N HIS A 218 18.00 0.04 -18.98
CA HIS A 218 16.73 -0.60 -18.70
C HIS A 218 16.79 -1.46 -17.41
N SER A 219 17.78 -2.33 -17.32
CA SER A 219 17.99 -3.18 -16.14
C SER A 219 18.26 -2.38 -14.87
N LEU A 220 19.01 -1.30 -14.98
CA LEU A 220 19.26 -0.35 -13.89
C LEU A 220 17.93 0.30 -13.42
N ARG A 221 17.16 0.85 -14.36
CA ARG A 221 15.87 1.50 -14.09
C ARG A 221 14.86 0.55 -13.48
N MET A 222 14.73 -0.66 -14.03
CA MET A 222 13.83 -1.69 -13.50
C MET A 222 14.21 -2.14 -12.08
N HIS A 223 15.51 -2.20 -11.78
CA HIS A 223 15.93 -2.50 -10.40
C HIS A 223 15.53 -1.40 -9.42
N ILE A 224 15.76 -0.13 -9.75
CA ILE A 224 15.33 1.01 -8.92
C ILE A 224 13.80 0.96 -8.73
N TRP A 225 13.03 0.77 -9.80
CA TRP A 225 11.58 0.72 -9.75
C TRP A 225 11.06 -0.46 -8.92
N SER A 226 11.60 -1.67 -9.12
CA SER A 226 11.21 -2.86 -8.36
C SER A 226 11.51 -2.73 -6.86
N PHE A 227 12.63 -2.09 -6.53
CA PHE A 227 12.99 -1.84 -5.13
C PHE A 227 12.01 -0.86 -4.46
N GLN A 228 11.66 0.23 -5.14
CA GLN A 228 10.66 1.18 -4.64
C GLN A 228 9.29 0.52 -4.46
N HIS A 229 8.85 -0.31 -5.42
CA HIS A 229 7.60 -1.07 -5.30
C HIS A 229 7.62 -2.05 -4.13
N ARG A 230 8.73 -2.78 -3.93
CA ARG A 230 8.86 -3.71 -2.80
C ARG A 230 8.77 -2.99 -1.45
N LEU A 231 9.38 -1.81 -1.31
CA LEU A 231 9.27 -1.02 -0.08
C LEU A 231 7.84 -0.59 0.18
N VAL A 232 7.14 -0.04 -0.83
CA VAL A 232 5.74 0.34 -0.71
C VAL A 232 4.86 -0.86 -0.35
N THR A 233 5.06 -1.99 -1.01
CA THR A 233 4.31 -3.23 -0.74
C THR A 233 4.57 -3.73 0.68
N MET A 234 5.81 -3.72 1.16
CA MET A 234 6.17 -4.07 2.53
C MET A 234 5.47 -3.17 3.55
N VAL A 235 5.42 -1.84 3.31
CA VAL A 235 4.72 -0.89 4.18
C VAL A 235 3.21 -1.21 4.22
N TRP A 236 2.59 -1.50 3.08
CA TRP A 236 1.18 -1.90 3.03
C TRP A 236 0.91 -3.24 3.73
N ILE A 237 1.81 -4.23 3.57
CA ILE A 237 1.71 -5.52 4.27
C ILE A 237 1.82 -5.32 5.79
N THR A 238 2.80 -4.54 6.25
CA THR A 238 2.96 -4.26 7.69
C THR A 238 1.77 -3.50 8.25
N PHE A 239 1.26 -2.50 7.53
CA PHE A 239 0.05 -1.77 7.91
C PHE A 239 -1.16 -2.70 8.01
N PHE A 240 -1.36 -3.59 7.03
CA PHE A 240 -2.43 -4.57 7.05
C PHE A 240 -2.30 -5.55 8.22
N LEU A 241 -1.08 -6.05 8.49
CA LEU A 241 -0.83 -6.93 9.64
C LEU A 241 -1.13 -6.25 10.98
N VAL A 242 -0.78 -4.96 11.12
CA VAL A 242 -1.12 -4.16 12.31
C VAL A 242 -2.62 -4.00 12.44
N LEU A 243 -3.35 -3.73 11.34
CA LEU A 243 -4.82 -3.66 11.37
C LEU A 243 -5.46 -4.99 11.79
N VAL A 244 -4.99 -6.11 11.23
CA VAL A 244 -5.47 -7.45 11.59
C VAL A 244 -5.18 -7.75 13.05
N ALA A 245 -3.96 -7.49 13.54
CA ALA A 245 -3.58 -7.70 14.93
C ALA A 245 -4.42 -6.83 15.89
N SER A 246 -4.67 -5.57 15.52
CA SER A 246 -5.55 -4.67 16.28
C SER A 246 -6.99 -5.17 16.28
N GLY A 247 -7.50 -5.63 15.14
CA GLY A 247 -8.83 -6.24 15.02
C GLY A 247 -8.98 -7.49 15.89
N VAL A 248 -7.97 -8.39 15.87
CA VAL A 248 -7.95 -9.58 16.74
C VAL A 248 -7.86 -9.20 18.23
N ALA A 249 -7.05 -8.18 18.58
CA ALA A 249 -6.97 -7.70 19.95
C ALA A 249 -8.29 -7.11 20.46
N ILE A 250 -8.98 -6.33 19.61
CA ILE A 250 -10.32 -5.77 19.89
C ILE A 250 -11.33 -6.92 19.97
N TYR A 251 -11.33 -7.85 19.01
CA TYR A 251 -12.19 -9.04 19.03
C TYR A 251 -12.01 -9.84 20.32
N ASN A 252 -10.77 -10.15 20.70
CA ASN A 252 -10.46 -10.88 21.94
C ASN A 252 -10.85 -10.09 23.21
N LYS A 253 -10.83 -8.76 23.16
CA LYS A 253 -11.25 -7.91 24.29
C LYS A 253 -12.77 -7.83 24.40
N VAL A 254 -13.47 -7.82 23.25
CA VAL A 254 -14.93 -7.77 23.20
C VAL A 254 -15.58 -9.14 23.38
N THR A 255 -14.93 -10.20 22.87
CA THR A 255 -15.44 -11.57 22.91
C THR A 255 -14.78 -12.44 23.99
N LYS A 256 -13.85 -11.88 24.80
CA LYS A 256 -13.53 -12.57 26.04
C LYS A 256 -14.87 -12.77 26.75
N PRO A 257 -15.30 -14.03 27.01
CA PRO A 257 -16.42 -14.26 27.90
C PRO A 257 -16.09 -13.43 29.15
N ALA A 258 -17.08 -12.66 29.60
CA ALA A 258 -16.97 -11.98 30.88
C ALA A 258 -16.30 -12.96 31.82
N GLU A 259 -15.22 -12.54 32.50
CA GLU A 259 -14.47 -13.39 33.42
C GLU A 259 -15.47 -14.33 34.08
N LEU A 260 -15.18 -15.67 34.05
CA LEU A 260 -16.01 -16.63 34.77
C LEU A 260 -16.13 -16.03 36.17
N TYR A 261 -17.26 -15.38 36.43
CA TYR A 261 -17.55 -14.99 37.81
C TYR A 261 -17.52 -16.26 38.58
N ASP A 262 -16.64 -16.39 39.53
CA ASP A 262 -16.63 -17.54 40.41
C ASP A 262 -18.02 -17.72 40.98
N VAL A 263 -18.59 -18.93 40.83
CA VAL A 263 -19.91 -19.24 41.38
C VAL A 263 -19.88 -18.89 42.84
N VAL A 264 -20.58 -17.83 43.23
CA VAL A 264 -20.57 -17.33 44.62
C VAL A 264 -21.30 -18.32 45.55
N ALA A 265 -22.29 -19.01 45.00
CA ALA A 265 -23.00 -20.07 45.71
C ALA A 265 -23.63 -21.08 44.73
N HIS A 266 -23.56 -22.38 45.11
CA HIS A 266 -24.29 -23.44 44.45
C HIS A 266 -25.13 -24.14 45.53
N PHE A 267 -26.44 -24.20 45.35
CA PHE A 267 -27.34 -24.72 46.39
C PHE A 267 -28.60 -25.33 45.77
N THR A 268 -29.29 -26.17 46.56
CA THR A 268 -30.51 -26.80 46.14
C THR A 268 -31.64 -26.33 47.06
N VAL A 269 -32.78 -25.96 46.48
CA VAL A 269 -34.02 -25.67 47.20
C VAL A 269 -35.17 -26.42 46.52
N GLY A 270 -35.85 -27.26 47.28
CA GLY A 270 -36.85 -28.16 46.73
C GLY A 270 -36.22 -29.18 45.78
N ASN A 271 -36.75 -29.22 44.56
CA ASN A 271 -36.30 -30.12 43.48
C ASN A 271 -35.38 -29.43 42.43
N LEU A 272 -35.00 -28.17 42.67
CA LEU A 272 -34.23 -27.38 41.75
C LEU A 272 -32.84 -27.04 42.33
N GLU A 273 -31.85 -27.08 41.47
CA GLU A 273 -30.46 -26.66 41.77
C GLU A 273 -30.22 -25.28 41.18
N TYR A 274 -29.55 -24.42 41.96
CA TYR A 274 -29.31 -23.03 41.63
C TYR A 274 -27.83 -22.68 41.72
N LYS A 275 -27.37 -21.84 40.79
CA LYS A 275 -26.08 -21.17 40.83
C LYS A 275 -26.27 -19.69 40.99
N SER A 276 -25.58 -19.07 41.92
CA SER A 276 -25.55 -17.62 42.09
C SER A 276 -24.20 -17.08 41.63
N TRP A 277 -24.26 -16.03 40.83
CA TRP A 277 -23.12 -15.25 40.33
C TRP A 277 -22.94 -13.94 41.10
N GLY A 278 -23.71 -13.73 42.15
CA GLY A 278 -23.78 -12.49 42.90
C GLY A 278 -24.96 -11.60 42.46
N GLY A 279 -25.11 -10.44 43.09
CA GLY A 279 -26.14 -9.46 42.73
C GLY A 279 -27.58 -9.85 43.03
N GLY A 280 -27.82 -10.90 43.80
CA GLY A 280 -29.20 -11.37 44.16
C GLY A 280 -29.92 -12.10 43.02
N LEU A 281 -29.19 -12.54 42.00
CA LEU A 281 -29.69 -13.32 40.88
C LEU A 281 -29.21 -14.73 40.93
N VAL A 282 -30.05 -15.68 40.44
CA VAL A 282 -29.69 -17.10 40.33
C VAL A 282 -30.10 -17.69 38.98
N THR A 283 -29.32 -18.63 38.54
CA THR A 283 -29.57 -19.48 37.38
C THR A 283 -30.03 -20.84 37.86
N VAL A 284 -31.12 -21.38 37.29
CA VAL A 284 -31.53 -22.77 37.50
C VAL A 284 -30.62 -23.68 36.66
N CYS A 285 -29.83 -24.53 37.24
CA CYS A 285 -28.87 -25.36 36.52
C CYS A 285 -29.25 -26.84 36.40
N ALA A 286 -30.12 -27.35 37.28
CA ALA A 286 -30.61 -28.70 37.18
C ALA A 286 -31.94 -28.90 37.98
N ALA A 287 -32.61 -30.01 37.71
CA ALA A 287 -33.73 -30.48 38.49
C ALA A 287 -33.56 -31.96 38.88
N ASN A 288 -34.03 -32.32 40.07
CA ASN A 288 -34.04 -33.72 40.52
C ASN A 288 -35.07 -34.53 39.71
N GLY A 289 -34.60 -35.62 39.06
CA GLY A 289 -35.31 -36.38 38.03
C GLY A 289 -36.56 -37.22 38.50
N LYS A 290 -37.14 -36.94 39.64
CA LYS A 290 -38.26 -37.76 40.18
C LYS A 290 -39.65 -37.12 40.01
N ASP A 291 -39.73 -35.84 39.72
CA ASP A 291 -40.99 -35.11 39.66
C ASP A 291 -41.58 -35.07 38.27
N SER A 292 -42.90 -35.33 38.20
CA SER A 292 -43.63 -35.21 36.95
C SER A 292 -44.09 -33.76 36.66
N VAL A 293 -44.00 -32.88 37.64
CA VAL A 293 -44.36 -31.45 37.54
C VAL A 293 -43.27 -30.61 38.18
N ILE A 294 -42.75 -29.67 37.45
CA ILE A 294 -41.75 -28.70 37.94
C ILE A 294 -42.36 -27.30 37.88
N GLU A 295 -42.31 -26.60 39.00
CA GLU A 295 -42.64 -25.18 39.07
C GLU A 295 -41.39 -24.38 39.38
N ILE A 296 -41.02 -23.46 38.46
CA ILE A 296 -39.87 -22.58 38.62
C ILE A 296 -40.37 -21.33 39.38
N PRO A 297 -39.87 -21.03 40.56
CA PRO A 297 -40.31 -19.86 41.32
C PRO A 297 -39.74 -18.57 40.75
N LEU A 298 -40.40 -17.47 41.01
CA LEU A 298 -39.87 -16.13 40.63
C LEU A 298 -38.63 -15.79 41.47
N SER A 299 -38.61 -16.23 42.72
CA SER A 299 -37.49 -16.04 43.64
C SER A 299 -37.36 -17.22 44.57
N VAL A 300 -36.13 -17.46 45.05
CA VAL A 300 -35.77 -18.51 45.98
C VAL A 300 -35.07 -17.92 47.20
N ASN A 301 -35.41 -18.43 48.39
CA ASN A 301 -34.77 -18.00 49.63
C ASN A 301 -33.74 -19.08 50.04
N TYR A 302 -32.48 -18.63 50.26
CA TYR A 302 -31.40 -19.47 50.72
C TYR A 302 -30.57 -18.73 51.75
N GLN A 303 -30.32 -19.33 52.90
CA GLN A 303 -29.56 -18.74 54.02
C GLN A 303 -30.01 -17.32 54.43
N GLY A 304 -31.31 -17.04 54.36
CA GLY A 304 -31.84 -15.75 54.75
C GLY A 304 -31.78 -14.66 53.69
N MET A 305 -31.23 -14.96 52.52
CA MET A 305 -31.21 -14.06 51.34
C MET A 305 -32.22 -14.51 50.31
N SER A 306 -32.88 -13.56 49.67
CA SER A 306 -33.78 -13.79 48.54
C SER A 306 -33.09 -13.56 47.23
N TYR A 307 -33.14 -14.55 46.35
CA TYR A 307 -32.55 -14.51 45.00
C TYR A 307 -33.66 -14.56 43.94
N ARG A 308 -33.59 -13.70 42.93
CA ARG A 308 -34.50 -13.77 41.79
C ARG A 308 -33.97 -14.77 40.77
N VAL A 309 -34.85 -15.61 40.23
CA VAL A 309 -34.52 -16.50 39.12
C VAL A 309 -34.48 -15.69 37.82
N ASP A 310 -33.35 -15.61 37.21
CA ASP A 310 -33.09 -14.77 36.04
C ASP A 310 -32.76 -15.58 34.78
N GLU A 311 -32.22 -16.78 34.97
CA GLU A 311 -31.76 -17.63 33.87
C GLU A 311 -32.03 -19.11 34.14
N ILE A 312 -32.24 -19.87 33.08
CA ILE A 312 -32.28 -21.32 33.04
C ILE A 312 -31.15 -21.79 32.15
N GLU A 313 -30.23 -22.54 32.76
CA GLU A 313 -29.00 -23.03 32.13
C GLU A 313 -29.31 -24.06 31.02
N ASP A 314 -28.37 -24.22 30.09
CA ASP A 314 -28.41 -25.29 29.10
C ASP A 314 -28.64 -26.63 29.73
N SER A 315 -29.52 -27.42 29.16
CA SER A 315 -29.83 -28.79 29.60
C SER A 315 -30.37 -28.92 31.03
N ALA A 316 -30.84 -27.80 31.65
CA ALA A 316 -31.26 -27.78 33.05
C ALA A 316 -32.37 -28.79 33.35
N PHE A 317 -33.21 -29.13 32.41
CA PHE A 317 -34.30 -30.13 32.51
C PHE A 317 -34.12 -31.28 31.51
N ALA A 318 -32.91 -31.47 31.00
CA ALA A 318 -32.58 -32.60 30.12
C ALA A 318 -32.61 -33.91 30.90
N ALA A 319 -32.89 -35.01 30.21
CA ALA A 319 -32.91 -36.36 30.76
C ALA A 319 -33.84 -36.52 31.95
N LEU A 320 -35.01 -35.87 31.94
CA LEU A 320 -36.08 -36.02 32.90
C LEU A 320 -37.22 -36.90 32.34
N PRO A 321 -37.11 -38.23 32.37
CA PRO A 321 -38.05 -39.10 31.66
C PRO A 321 -39.47 -39.11 32.23
N GLN A 322 -39.66 -38.60 33.45
CA GLN A 322 -40.98 -38.55 34.11
C GLN A 322 -41.62 -37.17 34.05
N LEU A 323 -40.86 -36.15 33.54
CA LEU A 323 -41.38 -34.78 33.44
C LEU A 323 -42.57 -34.69 32.46
N ARG A 324 -43.74 -34.27 32.99
CA ARG A 324 -44.92 -34.04 32.17
C ARG A 324 -45.30 -32.57 32.04
N ARG A 325 -45.09 -31.78 33.08
CA ARG A 325 -45.47 -30.39 33.12
C ARG A 325 -44.38 -29.53 33.75
N ILE A 326 -44.18 -28.34 33.13
CA ILE A 326 -43.30 -27.32 33.69
C ILE A 326 -43.96 -25.98 33.68
N MET A 327 -43.82 -25.21 34.76
CA MET A 327 -44.39 -23.88 34.90
C MET A 327 -43.26 -22.86 35.10
N PHE A 328 -43.25 -21.83 34.23
CA PHE A 328 -42.31 -20.72 34.27
C PHE A 328 -42.86 -19.56 35.09
N PRO A 329 -42.02 -18.80 35.79
CA PRO A 329 -42.42 -17.68 36.64
C PRO A 329 -42.95 -16.50 35.81
N ASP A 330 -43.57 -15.53 36.50
CA ASP A 330 -43.93 -14.23 35.91
C ASP A 330 -42.68 -13.31 35.85
N ASN A 331 -41.76 -13.67 34.98
CA ASN A 331 -40.51 -12.90 34.75
C ASN A 331 -40.33 -12.68 33.24
N PRO A 332 -40.61 -11.47 32.72
CA PRO A 332 -40.44 -11.16 31.29
C PRO A 332 -38.96 -11.10 30.85
N ASP A 333 -38.06 -10.90 31.81
CA ASP A 333 -36.61 -10.82 31.57
C ASP A 333 -35.91 -12.18 31.77
N LEU A 334 -36.67 -13.28 31.95
CA LEU A 334 -36.13 -14.61 32.13
C LEU A 334 -35.38 -15.08 30.86
N HIS A 335 -34.13 -15.39 30.99
CA HIS A 335 -33.34 -15.99 29.94
C HIS A 335 -33.46 -17.52 29.98
N VAL A 336 -33.86 -18.12 28.87
CA VAL A 336 -33.98 -19.57 28.73
C VAL A 336 -32.93 -20.02 27.71
N MET A 337 -31.99 -20.85 28.16
CA MET A 337 -30.91 -21.33 27.30
C MET A 337 -31.35 -22.51 26.43
N LYS A 338 -30.42 -23.13 25.70
CA LYS A 338 -30.68 -24.20 24.71
C LYS A 338 -30.81 -25.57 25.39
N HIS A 339 -31.37 -26.53 24.68
CA HIS A 339 -31.41 -27.96 25.05
C HIS A 339 -32.06 -28.27 26.41
N ILE A 340 -32.90 -27.37 26.93
CA ILE A 340 -33.42 -27.48 28.29
C ILE A 340 -34.34 -28.71 28.51
N PHE A 341 -34.94 -29.30 27.46
CA PHE A 341 -35.86 -30.44 27.52
C PHE A 341 -35.36 -31.65 26.69
N ASP A 342 -34.09 -31.69 26.36
CA ASP A 342 -33.57 -32.85 25.65
C ASP A 342 -33.77 -34.13 26.46
N ASP A 343 -34.21 -35.21 25.80
CA ASP A 343 -34.53 -36.49 26.43
C ASP A 343 -35.64 -36.45 27.53
N SER A 344 -36.59 -35.53 27.41
CA SER A 344 -37.82 -35.49 28.23
C SER A 344 -39.08 -35.92 27.43
N PRO A 345 -39.20 -37.22 27.07
CA PRO A 345 -40.18 -37.70 26.09
C PRO A 345 -41.62 -37.64 26.54
N GLN A 346 -41.89 -37.50 27.85
CA GLN A 346 -43.25 -37.48 28.46
C GLN A 346 -43.74 -36.04 28.69
N LEU A 347 -43.04 -35.01 28.25
CA LEU A 347 -43.45 -33.63 28.41
C LEU A 347 -44.76 -33.36 27.64
N GLU A 348 -45.82 -33.02 28.37
CA GLU A 348 -47.17 -32.79 27.87
C GLU A 348 -47.46 -31.30 27.72
N SER A 349 -46.98 -30.48 28.67
CA SER A 349 -47.30 -29.06 28.68
C SER A 349 -46.21 -28.17 29.30
N ILE A 350 -46.12 -26.97 28.76
CA ILE A 350 -45.31 -25.86 29.28
C ILE A 350 -46.27 -24.73 29.60
N SER A 351 -46.20 -24.16 30.80
CA SER A 351 -47.09 -23.05 31.21
C SER A 351 -46.23 -21.82 31.57
N PHE A 352 -46.58 -20.70 31.04
CA PHE A 352 -45.98 -19.39 31.38
C PHE A 352 -46.96 -18.55 32.23
N ARG A 353 -46.48 -17.93 33.27
CA ARG A 353 -47.23 -16.94 34.05
C ARG A 353 -47.08 -15.52 33.51
N CYS A 354 -46.04 -15.25 32.72
CA CYS A 354 -45.76 -13.96 32.14
C CYS A 354 -46.58 -13.70 30.86
N LYS A 355 -47.18 -12.51 30.73
CA LYS A 355 -47.86 -12.08 29.49
C LYS A 355 -46.92 -11.78 28.33
N THR A 356 -45.68 -11.41 28.64
CA THR A 356 -44.61 -11.19 27.67
C THR A 356 -43.78 -12.47 27.53
N PRO A 357 -43.56 -12.99 26.32
CA PRO A 357 -42.73 -14.18 26.12
C PRO A 357 -41.33 -13.98 26.65
N PRO A 358 -40.74 -14.94 27.43
CA PRO A 358 -39.36 -14.90 27.86
C PRO A 358 -38.40 -14.93 26.67
N VAL A 359 -37.17 -14.43 26.88
CA VAL A 359 -36.11 -14.41 25.87
C VAL A 359 -35.49 -15.80 25.77
N LEU A 360 -35.34 -16.32 24.55
CA LEU A 360 -34.63 -17.57 24.27
C LEU A 360 -33.19 -17.29 23.79
N GLY A 361 -32.24 -17.77 24.55
CA GLY A 361 -30.83 -17.63 24.21
C GLY A 361 -30.28 -16.20 24.26
N ASN A 362 -29.09 -15.99 23.81
CA ASN A 362 -28.55 -14.66 23.61
C ASN A 362 -29.06 -14.11 22.26
N ASP A 363 -30.02 -13.21 22.29
CA ASP A 363 -30.69 -12.59 21.13
C ASP A 363 -29.78 -11.77 20.19
N ILE A 364 -28.46 -11.88 20.30
CA ILE A 364 -27.52 -11.14 19.47
C ILE A 364 -27.41 -11.70 18.04
N TRP A 365 -27.92 -12.93 17.79
CA TRP A 365 -27.88 -13.55 16.45
C TRP A 365 -29.23 -14.13 16.09
N LYS A 366 -29.85 -13.62 15.03
CA LYS A 366 -31.05 -14.17 14.41
C LYS A 366 -30.87 -15.64 14.02
N VAL A 367 -31.04 -16.56 14.96
CA VAL A 367 -31.00 -17.99 14.70
C VAL A 367 -32.35 -18.42 14.13
N LYS A 368 -32.32 -19.00 12.94
CA LYS A 368 -33.48 -19.46 12.16
C LYS A 368 -34.05 -20.76 12.68
N MET A 369 -34.21 -21.07 13.83
CA MET A 369 -34.88 -22.19 14.50
C MET A 369 -34.25 -22.33 15.90
N PRO A 370 -35.03 -22.39 16.91
CA PRO A 370 -34.48 -22.57 18.25
C PRO A 370 -33.98 -24.03 18.39
N ASP A 371 -32.67 -24.18 18.48
CA ASP A 371 -32.03 -25.41 18.97
C ASP A 371 -32.39 -25.68 20.46
N VAL A 372 -33.42 -25.07 20.96
CA VAL A 372 -33.81 -25.09 22.37
C VAL A 372 -34.70 -26.29 22.70
N PHE A 373 -35.39 -26.83 21.71
CA PHE A 373 -36.34 -27.90 21.88
C PHE A 373 -36.17 -29.01 20.84
N ASN A 374 -36.35 -30.25 21.24
CA ASN A 374 -36.48 -31.35 20.28
C ASN A 374 -37.71 -31.12 19.38
N LEU A 375 -37.60 -31.42 18.10
CA LEU A 375 -38.70 -31.29 17.11
C LEU A 375 -40.00 -31.95 17.53
N ALA A 376 -39.93 -33.05 18.26
CA ALA A 376 -41.12 -33.75 18.80
C ALA A 376 -41.91 -32.87 19.79
N CYS A 377 -41.28 -31.99 20.54
CA CYS A 377 -41.95 -31.12 21.50
C CYS A 377 -42.90 -30.12 20.82
N PHE A 378 -42.57 -29.68 19.59
CA PHE A 378 -43.40 -28.70 18.88
C PHE A 378 -44.76 -29.24 18.42
N GLU A 379 -44.89 -30.54 18.22
CA GLU A 379 -46.10 -31.15 17.71
C GLU A 379 -47.07 -31.62 18.81
N HIS A 380 -46.49 -32.08 19.94
CA HIS A 380 -47.31 -32.76 20.99
C HIS A 380 -47.48 -31.95 22.25
N VAL A 381 -46.51 -31.04 22.56
CA VAL A 381 -46.56 -30.26 23.80
C VAL A 381 -47.52 -29.07 23.65
N VAL A 382 -48.38 -28.86 24.64
CA VAL A 382 -49.26 -27.71 24.72
C VAL A 382 -48.59 -26.58 25.49
N LEU A 383 -48.55 -25.39 24.85
CA LEU A 383 -48.03 -24.17 25.48
C LEU A 383 -49.20 -23.39 26.10
N TYR A 384 -49.29 -23.37 27.42
CA TYR A 384 -50.32 -22.59 28.15
C TYR A 384 -49.78 -21.19 28.48
N VAL A 385 -50.53 -20.17 28.08
CA VAL A 385 -50.15 -18.77 28.26
C VAL A 385 -51.28 -17.96 28.90
N PRO A 386 -50.98 -16.85 29.57
CA PRO A 386 -52.02 -16.03 30.21
C PRO A 386 -53.04 -15.49 29.20
N LYS A 387 -54.26 -15.27 29.66
CA LYS A 387 -55.34 -14.73 28.85
C LYS A 387 -54.95 -13.41 28.16
N GLY A 388 -55.15 -13.36 26.84
CA GLY A 388 -54.83 -12.22 25.99
C GLY A 388 -53.36 -12.17 25.51
N SER A 389 -52.54 -13.17 25.82
CA SER A 389 -51.11 -13.17 25.44
C SER A 389 -50.77 -14.11 24.28
N ALA A 390 -51.69 -14.98 23.85
CA ALA A 390 -51.42 -15.96 22.79
C ALA A 390 -50.87 -15.33 21.49
N ALA A 391 -51.35 -14.14 21.13
CA ALA A 391 -50.88 -13.43 19.96
C ALA A 391 -49.39 -12.97 20.08
N ALA A 392 -48.97 -12.59 21.30
CA ALA A 392 -47.59 -12.21 21.57
C ALA A 392 -46.65 -13.43 21.48
N TYR A 393 -47.07 -14.54 22.08
CA TYR A 393 -46.31 -15.79 22.04
C TYR A 393 -46.20 -16.35 20.60
N ARG A 394 -47.29 -16.31 19.81
CA ARG A 394 -47.24 -16.72 18.39
C ARG A 394 -46.29 -15.88 17.51
N ARG A 395 -46.07 -14.61 17.90
CA ARG A 395 -45.12 -13.72 17.19
C ARG A 395 -43.67 -13.83 17.68
N SER A 396 -43.43 -14.52 18.78
CA SER A 396 -42.13 -14.73 19.34
C SER A 396 -41.55 -16.05 18.88
N VAL A 397 -40.33 -16.38 19.33
CA VAL A 397 -39.66 -17.68 19.13
C VAL A 397 -40.49 -18.87 19.67
N TRP A 398 -41.39 -18.62 20.65
CA TRP A 398 -42.30 -19.62 21.19
C TRP A 398 -43.46 -19.97 20.24
N GLY A 399 -43.63 -19.23 19.18
CA GLY A 399 -44.64 -19.49 18.15
C GLY A 399 -44.38 -20.73 17.29
N CYS A 400 -43.28 -21.45 17.50
CA CYS A 400 -43.00 -22.73 16.90
C CYS A 400 -43.88 -23.88 17.46
N PHE A 401 -44.46 -23.71 18.67
CA PHE A 401 -45.40 -24.69 19.22
C PHE A 401 -46.72 -24.68 18.44
N ARG A 402 -47.16 -25.85 18.03
CA ARG A 402 -48.41 -26.02 17.27
C ARG A 402 -49.65 -25.67 18.10
N ASN A 403 -49.63 -26.03 19.40
CA ASN A 403 -50.76 -25.87 20.31
C ASN A 403 -50.42 -24.80 21.34
N ILE A 404 -50.97 -23.60 21.19
CA ILE A 404 -50.86 -22.49 22.15
C ILE A 404 -52.26 -22.19 22.66
N GLU A 405 -52.52 -22.42 23.95
CA GLU A 405 -53.78 -22.25 24.62
C GLU A 405 -53.73 -21.18 25.73
N GLU A 406 -54.79 -20.42 25.87
CA GLU A 406 -54.86 -19.44 26.95
C GLU A 406 -55.62 -20.03 28.16
N TYR A 407 -55.00 -19.92 29.30
CA TYR A 407 -55.68 -20.26 30.56
C TYR A 407 -56.30 -19.03 31.20
N LYS A 408 -57.32 -19.27 32.06
CA LYS A 408 -58.04 -18.18 32.74
C LYS A 408 -57.25 -17.56 33.86
#